data_f994bc7ed56921d607cab9660aa73e93
#
_entry.id   f994bc7ed56921d607cab9660aa73e93
#
_cell.length_a   1.000
_cell.length_b   1.000
_cell.length_c   1.000
_cell.angle_alpha   90.00
_cell.angle_beta   90.00
_cell.angle_gamma   90.00
#
_symmetry.space_group_name_H-M   'P 1'
#
loop_
_entity.id
_entity.type
_entity.pdbx_description
1 polymer ?
#
loop_
_entity_poly.entity_id
_entity_poly.type
_entity_poly.pdbx_seq_one_letter_code
_entity_poly.pdbx_strand_id
1 'polypeptide(L)'
;MLWPINNGKARIHQTNKSTMLSRQEIKAIESWISQMGKFQFYETVGQKMSSAKKTLRFKYKIIGHGFNRVVYDLNNGYILKVAFSEVGLLSNANEAYIYNNCNEKVKKYFCPVKEHGTGWIIMKKVDTKVPYTINEYTKLIKLELKLLKYGIIPIDLRLDNVGYNENDEMVVIDYGLFTMDLKSPVLRWLV
;
A
#
# COMPACT_ATOMS: atom_id res chain seq x y z
N MET A 1 -27.54 15.35 12.13
CA MET A 1 -28.15 14.30 11.29
C MET A 1 -27.17 13.16 11.22
N LEU A 2 -27.38 12.10 12.03
CA LEU A 2 -26.49 10.95 12.14
C LEU A 2 -26.85 9.97 11.02
N TRP A 3 -25.88 9.66 10.16
CA TRP A 3 -26.01 8.60 9.16
C TRP A 3 -25.97 7.24 9.84
N PRO A 4 -26.84 6.30 9.51
CA PRO A 4 -26.78 4.95 10.03
C PRO A 4 -25.58 4.23 9.39
N ILE A 5 -24.63 3.81 10.22
CA ILE A 5 -23.56 2.90 9.83
C ILE A 5 -24.21 1.56 9.50
N ASN A 6 -24.40 1.31 8.23
CA ASN A 6 -24.92 0.03 7.75
C ASN A 6 -23.80 -1.01 7.89
N ASN A 7 -23.94 -1.87 8.92
CA ASN A 7 -23.03 -2.99 9.21
C ASN A 7 -23.14 -4.11 8.16
N GLY A 8 -22.94 -3.76 6.89
CA GLY A 8 -22.70 -4.71 5.81
C GLY A 8 -21.27 -5.24 5.90
N LYS A 9 -21.03 -6.22 6.75
CA LYS A 9 -19.80 -7.01 6.75
C LYS A 9 -19.65 -7.71 5.41
N ALA A 10 -19.02 -7.05 4.43
CA ALA A 10 -18.37 -7.75 3.35
C ALA A 10 -17.21 -8.52 3.98
N ARG A 11 -17.46 -9.76 4.38
CA ARG A 11 -16.42 -10.73 4.74
C ARG A 11 -15.62 -11.01 3.47
N ILE A 12 -14.57 -10.22 3.25
CA ILE A 12 -13.49 -10.64 2.38
C ILE A 12 -12.82 -11.79 3.14
N HIS A 13 -13.19 -13.02 2.80
CA HIS A 13 -12.45 -14.21 3.23
C HIS A 13 -11.10 -14.23 2.53
N GLN A 14 -10.22 -13.30 2.89
CA GLN A 14 -8.80 -13.42 2.62
C GLN A 14 -8.24 -14.37 3.69
N THR A 15 -7.79 -15.53 3.25
CA THR A 15 -7.03 -16.43 4.10
C THR A 15 -5.77 -15.68 4.55
N ASN A 16 -5.69 -15.33 5.84
CA ASN A 16 -4.50 -14.70 6.45
C ASN A 16 -3.35 -15.74 6.56
N LYS A 17 -3.00 -16.36 5.43
CA LYS A 17 -1.86 -17.26 5.30
C LYS A 17 -0.79 -16.53 4.49
N SER A 18 0.41 -16.51 5.02
CA SER A 18 1.60 -15.99 4.32
C SER A 18 2.67 -17.07 4.28
N THR A 19 3.45 -17.09 3.22
CA THR A 19 4.67 -17.89 3.12
C THR A 19 5.89 -17.12 3.62
N MET A 20 5.75 -15.79 3.78
CA MET A 20 6.82 -14.88 4.14
C MET A 20 6.76 -14.35 5.57
N LEU A 21 5.55 -14.37 6.18
CA LEU A 21 5.34 -13.98 7.57
C LEU A 21 5.02 -15.21 8.42
N SER A 22 5.57 -15.24 9.61
CA SER A 22 5.24 -16.26 10.61
C SER A 22 3.80 -16.11 11.11
N ARG A 23 3.25 -17.17 11.68
CA ARG A 23 1.92 -17.13 12.32
C ARG A 23 1.85 -16.09 13.45
N GLN A 24 2.95 -15.86 14.17
CA GLN A 24 3.01 -14.87 15.25
C GLN A 24 2.93 -13.45 14.69
N GLU A 25 3.61 -13.16 13.56
CA GLU A 25 3.56 -11.86 12.91
C GLU A 25 2.17 -11.56 12.34
N ILE A 26 1.53 -12.55 11.72
CA ILE A 26 0.14 -12.40 11.25
C ILE A 26 -0.81 -12.10 12.44
N LYS A 27 -0.70 -12.84 13.54
CA LYS A 27 -1.50 -12.55 14.75
C LYS A 27 -1.23 -11.17 15.33
N ALA A 28 0.02 -10.71 15.30
CA ALA A 28 0.37 -9.36 15.74
C ALA A 28 -0.28 -8.29 14.86
N ILE A 29 -0.30 -8.49 13.52
CA ILE A 29 -1.00 -7.60 12.60
C ILE A 29 -2.50 -7.62 12.87
N GLU A 30 -3.13 -8.78 12.99
CA GLU A 30 -4.56 -8.91 13.30
C GLU A 30 -4.92 -8.20 14.61
N SER A 31 -4.12 -8.40 15.66
CA SER A 31 -4.28 -7.71 16.95
C SER A 31 -4.16 -6.20 16.78
N TRP A 32 -3.19 -5.73 16.01
CA TRP A 32 -3.01 -4.31 15.70
C TRP A 32 -4.22 -3.73 14.96
N ILE A 33 -4.66 -4.39 13.88
CA ILE A 33 -5.79 -3.94 13.07
C ILE A 33 -7.09 -3.88 13.91
N SER A 34 -7.31 -4.84 14.80
CA SER A 34 -8.48 -4.83 15.70
C SER A 34 -8.48 -3.66 16.70
N GLN A 35 -7.31 -3.09 16.96
CA GLN A 35 -7.14 -1.95 17.87
C GLN A 35 -7.22 -0.59 17.15
N MET A 36 -7.02 -0.56 15.83
CA MET A 36 -6.97 0.69 15.06
C MET A 36 -8.21 1.58 15.22
N GLY A 37 -9.40 0.97 15.28
CA GLY A 37 -10.66 1.70 15.48
C GLY A 37 -10.80 2.38 16.85
N LYS A 38 -9.89 2.09 17.80
CA LYS A 38 -9.87 2.71 19.14
C LYS A 38 -9.07 4.01 19.17
N PHE A 39 -8.30 4.32 18.10
CA PHE A 39 -7.53 5.55 18.05
C PHE A 39 -8.44 6.75 17.90
N GLN A 40 -8.19 7.74 18.75
CA GLN A 40 -8.92 8.98 18.75
C GLN A 40 -8.54 9.83 17.52
N PHE A 41 -9.48 10.62 17.03
CA PHE A 41 -9.31 11.46 15.85
C PHE A 41 -8.11 12.44 15.94
N TYR A 42 -7.75 12.82 17.15
CA TYR A 42 -6.65 13.77 17.43
C TYR A 42 -5.27 13.11 17.60
N GLU A 43 -5.16 11.79 17.53
CA GLU A 43 -3.86 11.14 17.66
C GLU A 43 -2.97 11.39 16.44
N THR A 44 -1.75 11.84 16.72
CA THR A 44 -0.76 12.12 15.68
C THR A 44 -0.26 10.83 15.02
N VAL A 45 0.29 10.95 13.81
CA VAL A 45 0.97 9.84 13.10
C VAL A 45 2.04 9.20 13.98
N GLY A 46 2.81 10.01 14.72
CA GLY A 46 3.85 9.52 15.64
C GLY A 46 3.30 8.67 16.77
N GLN A 47 2.18 9.06 17.37
CA GLN A 47 1.50 8.29 18.43
C GLN A 47 0.96 6.96 17.88
N LYS A 48 0.28 6.96 16.73
CA LYS A 48 -0.20 5.76 16.05
C LYS A 48 0.95 4.81 15.70
N MET A 49 2.05 5.34 15.18
CA MET A 49 3.25 4.55 14.87
C MET A 49 3.89 3.96 16.13
N SER A 50 3.97 4.71 17.21
CA SER A 50 4.49 4.20 18.50
C SER A 50 3.64 3.05 19.02
N SER A 51 2.32 3.18 18.94
CA SER A 51 1.37 2.14 19.33
C SER A 51 1.47 0.91 18.42
N ALA A 52 1.60 1.11 17.11
CA ALA A 52 1.82 0.03 16.16
C ALA A 52 3.10 -0.75 16.47
N LYS A 53 4.22 -0.07 16.73
CA LYS A 53 5.49 -0.71 17.09
C LYS A 53 5.36 -1.56 18.36
N LYS A 54 4.66 -1.05 19.38
CA LYS A 54 4.45 -1.78 20.66
C LYS A 54 3.62 -3.05 20.47
N THR A 55 2.64 -3.04 19.55
CA THR A 55 1.77 -4.18 19.29
C THR A 55 2.42 -5.18 18.34
N LEU A 56 2.99 -4.69 17.23
CA LEU A 56 3.58 -5.53 16.17
C LEU A 56 4.87 -6.22 16.66
N ARG A 57 5.72 -5.52 17.41
CA ARG A 57 7.00 -6.02 17.95
C ARG A 57 7.90 -6.70 16.93
N PHE A 58 7.83 -6.25 15.65
CA PHE A 58 8.67 -6.79 14.60
C PHE A 58 10.14 -6.43 14.81
N LYS A 59 11.02 -7.37 14.48
CA LYS A 59 12.47 -7.17 14.50
C LYS A 59 12.99 -6.54 13.20
N TYR A 60 12.12 -6.32 12.22
CA TYR A 60 12.46 -5.73 10.94
C TYR A 60 12.77 -4.24 11.07
N LYS A 61 13.72 -3.77 10.27
CA LYS A 61 14.04 -2.35 10.16
C LYS A 61 12.86 -1.61 9.52
N ILE A 62 12.43 -0.51 10.13
CA ILE A 62 11.52 0.43 9.49
C ILE A 62 12.34 1.26 8.52
N ILE A 63 11.94 1.25 7.24
CA ILE A 63 12.61 1.96 6.14
C ILE A 63 11.79 3.14 5.62
N GLY A 64 10.54 3.27 6.04
CA GLY A 64 9.66 4.37 5.68
C GLY A 64 8.37 4.37 6.47
N HIS A 65 7.73 5.50 6.47
CA HIS A 65 6.36 5.65 6.94
C HIS A 65 5.69 6.82 6.23
N GLY A 66 4.43 6.66 5.88
CA GLY A 66 3.56 7.73 5.43
C GLY A 66 2.56 8.11 6.52
N PHE A 67 1.49 8.80 6.14
CA PHE A 67 0.38 9.16 7.03
C PHE A 67 -0.49 7.96 7.43
N ASN A 68 -0.43 6.86 6.68
CA ASN A 68 -1.40 5.77 6.75
C ASN A 68 -0.78 4.39 6.95
N ARG A 69 0.53 4.24 6.70
CA ARG A 69 1.22 2.94 6.68
C ARG A 69 2.65 3.05 7.22
N VAL A 70 3.12 2.00 7.87
CA VAL A 70 4.52 1.80 8.20
C VAL A 70 5.11 0.75 7.26
N VAL A 71 6.36 0.95 6.85
CA VAL A 71 7.07 0.10 5.89
C VAL A 71 8.28 -0.55 6.56
N TYR A 72 8.28 -1.88 6.57
CA TYR A 72 9.35 -2.70 7.12
C TYR A 72 10.15 -3.36 5.99
N ASP A 73 11.47 -3.44 6.16
CA ASP A 73 12.35 -4.25 5.34
C ASP A 73 12.37 -5.69 5.85
N LEU A 74 11.96 -6.65 5.03
CA LEU A 74 11.98 -8.07 5.39
C LEU A 74 13.37 -8.71 5.26
N ASN A 75 14.39 -7.95 4.82
CA ASN A 75 15.78 -8.40 4.60
C ASN A 75 15.94 -9.55 3.60
N ASN A 76 14.98 -9.74 2.71
CA ASN A 76 14.96 -10.81 1.72
C ASN A 76 14.57 -10.31 0.31
N GLY A 77 14.75 -9.02 0.04
CA GLY A 77 14.38 -8.38 -1.22
C GLY A 77 12.90 -7.93 -1.28
N TYR A 78 12.19 -7.98 -0.16
CA TYR A 78 10.80 -7.55 -0.05
C TYR A 78 10.59 -6.56 1.10
N ILE A 79 9.52 -5.80 0.99
CA ILE A 79 9.03 -4.90 2.03
C ILE A 79 7.64 -5.34 2.49
N LEU A 80 7.33 -5.05 3.75
CA LEU A 80 6.00 -5.22 4.32
C LEU A 80 5.44 -3.85 4.67
N LYS A 81 4.31 -3.48 4.07
CA LYS A 81 3.54 -2.29 4.44
C LYS A 81 2.40 -2.72 5.37
N VAL A 82 2.33 -2.15 6.56
CA VAL A 82 1.25 -2.39 7.53
C VAL A 82 0.46 -1.10 7.73
N ALA A 83 -0.85 -1.19 7.59
CA ALA A 83 -1.75 -0.07 7.79
C ALA A 83 -1.83 0.34 9.26
N PHE A 84 -1.94 1.65 9.53
CA PHE A 84 -2.29 2.18 10.84
C PHE A 84 -3.45 3.20 10.79
N SER A 85 -4.19 3.19 9.70
CA SER A 85 -5.44 3.94 9.52
C SER A 85 -6.36 3.19 8.54
N GLU A 86 -7.63 3.57 8.50
CA GLU A 86 -8.59 3.04 7.52
C GLU A 86 -8.15 3.32 6.08
N VAL A 87 -7.62 4.51 5.80
CA VAL A 87 -7.04 4.84 4.49
C VAL A 87 -5.87 3.92 4.15
N GLY A 88 -5.07 3.54 5.13
CA GLY A 88 -4.00 2.55 4.95
C GLY A 88 -4.52 1.15 4.60
N LEU A 89 -5.64 0.72 5.20
CA LEU A 89 -6.31 -0.55 4.84
C LEU A 89 -6.75 -0.52 3.38
N LEU A 90 -7.42 0.57 2.98
CA LEU A 90 -7.89 0.77 1.61
C LEU A 90 -6.73 0.82 0.62
N SER A 91 -5.65 1.54 0.97
CA SER A 91 -4.46 1.64 0.11
C SER A 91 -3.83 0.27 -0.14
N ASN A 92 -3.66 -0.57 0.89
CA ASN A 92 -3.13 -1.92 0.73
C ASN A 92 -4.03 -2.80 -0.14
N ALA A 93 -5.35 -2.76 0.08
CA ALA A 93 -6.31 -3.50 -0.71
C ALA A 93 -6.33 -3.03 -2.17
N ASN A 94 -6.21 -1.72 -2.39
CA ASN A 94 -6.22 -1.13 -3.73
C ASN A 94 -4.93 -1.42 -4.51
N GLU A 95 -3.76 -1.38 -3.87
CA GLU A 95 -2.50 -1.82 -4.49
C GLU A 95 -2.60 -3.27 -4.98
N ALA A 96 -3.09 -4.17 -4.12
CA ALA A 96 -3.30 -5.55 -4.49
C ALA A 96 -4.32 -5.70 -5.63
N TYR A 97 -5.43 -4.94 -5.58
CA TYR A 97 -6.46 -4.95 -6.61
C TYR A 97 -5.91 -4.50 -7.97
N ILE A 98 -5.25 -3.34 -8.03
CA ILE A 98 -4.69 -2.79 -9.27
C ILE A 98 -3.66 -3.76 -9.85
N TYR A 99 -2.71 -4.25 -9.04
CA TYR A 99 -1.68 -5.15 -9.52
C TYR A 99 -2.23 -6.45 -10.10
N ASN A 100 -3.29 -7.00 -9.51
CA ASN A 100 -3.88 -8.26 -9.95
C ASN A 100 -4.85 -8.11 -11.14
N ASN A 101 -5.39 -6.91 -11.38
CA ASN A 101 -6.45 -6.70 -12.37
C ASN A 101 -6.07 -5.73 -13.50
N CYS A 102 -4.94 -5.04 -13.42
CA CYS A 102 -4.50 -4.16 -14.49
C CYS A 102 -4.12 -4.94 -15.76
N ASN A 103 -4.09 -4.23 -16.89
CA ASN A 103 -3.63 -4.81 -18.14
C ASN A 103 -2.16 -5.26 -18.04
N GLU A 104 -1.83 -6.46 -18.51
CA GLU A 104 -0.48 -7.04 -18.45
C GLU A 104 0.60 -6.13 -19.09
N LYS A 105 0.23 -5.33 -20.10
CA LYS A 105 1.16 -4.39 -20.76
C LYS A 105 1.64 -3.26 -19.85
N VAL A 106 0.87 -2.91 -18.83
CA VAL A 106 1.25 -1.87 -17.84
C VAL A 106 1.69 -2.42 -16.50
N LYS A 107 1.43 -3.69 -16.23
CA LYS A 107 1.78 -4.35 -14.96
C LYS A 107 3.26 -4.22 -14.60
N LYS A 108 4.13 -4.22 -15.60
CA LYS A 108 5.58 -4.04 -15.44
C LYS A 108 5.97 -2.67 -14.87
N TYR A 109 5.09 -1.67 -14.93
CA TYR A 109 5.30 -0.34 -14.35
C TYR A 109 4.87 -0.23 -12.89
N PHE A 110 4.36 -1.31 -12.31
CA PHE A 110 4.02 -1.38 -10.88
C PHE A 110 5.03 -2.24 -10.13
N CYS A 111 5.37 -1.80 -8.92
CA CYS A 111 6.14 -2.63 -8.01
C CYS A 111 5.35 -3.92 -7.71
N PRO A 112 5.94 -5.12 -7.94
CA PRO A 112 5.23 -6.38 -7.80
C PRO A 112 4.68 -6.62 -6.40
N VAL A 113 3.40 -6.97 -6.31
CA VAL A 113 2.78 -7.49 -5.09
C VAL A 113 3.06 -8.99 -5.00
N LYS A 114 3.64 -9.42 -3.88
CA LYS A 114 3.95 -10.83 -3.60
C LYS A 114 2.82 -11.50 -2.83
N GLU A 115 2.40 -10.89 -1.74
CA GLU A 115 1.34 -11.38 -0.85
C GLU A 115 0.58 -10.20 -0.25
N HIS A 116 -0.64 -10.42 0.16
CA HIS A 116 -1.42 -9.43 0.87
C HIS A 116 -2.47 -10.09 1.79
N GLY A 117 -2.89 -9.36 2.78
CA GLY A 117 -3.95 -9.76 3.70
C GLY A 117 -4.61 -8.55 4.35
N THR A 118 -5.44 -8.78 5.35
CA THR A 118 -6.14 -7.71 6.04
C THR A 118 -5.15 -6.77 6.72
N GLY A 119 -5.01 -5.56 6.19
CA GLY A 119 -4.18 -4.49 6.75
C GLY A 119 -2.69 -4.58 6.43
N TRP A 120 -2.27 -5.51 5.58
CA TRP A 120 -0.88 -5.64 5.17
C TRP A 120 -0.71 -6.04 3.71
N ILE A 121 0.43 -5.68 3.14
CA ILE A 121 0.84 -6.07 1.79
C ILE A 121 2.36 -6.24 1.73
N ILE A 122 2.83 -7.28 1.06
CA ILE A 122 4.24 -7.53 0.78
C ILE A 122 4.51 -7.24 -0.69
N MET A 123 5.49 -6.41 -0.94
CA MET A 123 5.87 -5.98 -2.27
C MET A 123 7.38 -6.15 -2.48
N LYS A 124 7.82 -6.24 -3.73
CA LYS A 124 9.26 -6.23 -4.07
C LYS A 124 9.88 -4.93 -3.55
N LYS A 125 11.06 -5.04 -2.93
CA LYS A 125 11.82 -3.87 -2.49
C LYS A 125 12.46 -3.19 -3.69
N VAL A 126 12.35 -1.87 -3.75
CA VAL A 126 13.03 -1.01 -4.71
C VAL A 126 13.93 -0.06 -3.91
N ASP A 127 15.24 -0.19 -4.09
CA ASP A 127 16.24 0.54 -3.30
C ASP A 127 16.65 1.87 -3.93
N THR A 128 16.50 2.02 -5.25
CA THR A 128 16.94 3.19 -5.98
C THR A 128 15.95 4.33 -5.83
N LYS A 129 16.40 5.45 -5.23
CA LYS A 129 15.63 6.69 -5.19
C LYS A 129 15.78 7.43 -6.52
N VAL A 130 14.67 7.93 -7.03
CA VAL A 130 14.64 8.74 -8.25
C VAL A 130 15.03 10.19 -7.91
N PRO A 131 16.06 10.77 -8.57
CA PRO A 131 16.48 12.15 -8.29
C PRO A 131 15.48 13.17 -8.85
N TYR A 132 15.41 14.35 -8.24
CA TYR A 132 14.53 15.44 -8.66
C TYR A 132 15.16 16.25 -9.80
N THR A 133 15.09 15.70 -11.03
CA THR A 133 15.60 16.35 -12.24
C THR A 133 14.53 16.47 -13.31
N ILE A 134 14.71 17.41 -14.26
CA ILE A 134 13.80 17.60 -15.40
C ILE A 134 13.64 16.29 -16.19
N ASN A 135 14.73 15.53 -16.35
CA ASN A 135 14.69 14.24 -17.04
C ASN A 135 13.76 13.24 -16.35
N GLU A 136 13.83 13.16 -15.02
CA GLU A 136 12.99 12.25 -14.24
C GLU A 136 11.52 12.67 -14.24
N TYR A 137 11.25 13.97 -14.17
CA TYR A 137 9.88 14.47 -14.36
C TYR A 137 9.34 14.16 -15.75
N THR A 138 10.17 14.23 -16.80
CA THR A 138 9.76 13.85 -18.16
C THR A 138 9.43 12.36 -18.26
N LYS A 139 10.21 11.50 -17.59
CA LYS A 139 9.91 10.05 -17.51
C LYS A 139 8.61 9.79 -16.74
N LEU A 140 8.41 10.51 -15.63
CA LEU A 140 7.19 10.41 -14.81
C LEU A 140 5.95 10.76 -15.63
N ILE A 141 5.96 11.87 -16.39
CA ILE A 141 4.85 12.26 -17.26
C ILE A 141 4.59 11.19 -18.32
N LYS A 142 5.65 10.64 -18.92
CA LYS A 142 5.49 9.53 -19.89
C LYS A 142 4.87 8.29 -19.26
N LEU A 143 5.21 7.98 -18.01
CA LEU A 143 4.61 6.90 -17.24
C LEU A 143 3.13 7.17 -16.98
N GLU A 144 2.78 8.39 -16.52
CA GLU A 144 1.41 8.82 -16.30
C GLU A 144 0.54 8.63 -17.55
N LEU A 145 0.99 9.14 -18.70
CA LEU A 145 0.28 9.00 -19.98
C LEU A 145 0.08 7.53 -20.38
N LYS A 146 1.05 6.66 -20.08
CA LYS A 146 0.89 5.23 -20.29
C LYS A 146 -0.18 4.63 -19.41
N LEU A 147 -0.21 4.96 -18.11
CA LEU A 147 -1.22 4.46 -17.19
C LEU A 147 -2.62 4.93 -17.59
N LEU A 148 -2.77 6.22 -17.91
CA LEU A 148 -4.04 6.80 -18.39
C LEU A 148 -4.55 6.11 -19.66
N LYS A 149 -3.66 5.81 -20.64
CA LYS A 149 -4.02 5.08 -21.87
C LYS A 149 -4.66 3.71 -21.58
N TYR A 150 -4.33 3.09 -20.45
CA TYR A 150 -4.88 1.79 -20.05
C TYR A 150 -5.96 1.90 -18.96
N GLY A 151 -6.54 3.11 -18.80
CA GLY A 151 -7.67 3.34 -17.91
C GLY A 151 -7.29 3.40 -16.42
N ILE A 152 -6.02 3.61 -16.11
CA ILE A 152 -5.55 3.78 -14.73
C ILE A 152 -5.32 5.27 -14.48
N ILE A 153 -6.04 5.84 -13.52
CA ILE A 153 -5.89 7.24 -13.09
C ILE A 153 -4.92 7.26 -11.90
N PRO A 154 -3.70 7.77 -12.08
CA PRO A 154 -2.65 7.71 -11.07
C PRO A 154 -2.73 8.89 -10.11
N ILE A 155 -3.64 8.84 -9.15
CA ILE A 155 -3.79 9.86 -8.10
C ILE A 155 -2.54 9.82 -7.21
N ASP A 156 -1.93 11.00 -6.96
CA ASP A 156 -0.70 11.17 -6.18
C ASP A 156 0.55 10.51 -6.81
N LEU A 157 0.62 10.45 -8.14
CA LEU A 157 1.85 10.04 -8.83
C LEU A 157 2.90 11.15 -8.75
N ARG A 158 4.03 10.87 -8.09
CA ARG A 158 5.15 11.80 -7.88
C ARG A 158 6.46 11.04 -7.76
N LEU A 159 7.60 11.75 -7.83
CA LEU A 159 8.93 11.12 -7.81
C LEU A 159 9.22 10.33 -6.52
N ASP A 160 8.61 10.71 -5.38
CA ASP A 160 8.72 9.95 -4.13
C ASP A 160 7.99 8.60 -4.17
N ASN A 161 7.03 8.44 -5.09
CA ASN A 161 6.20 7.25 -5.21
C ASN A 161 6.65 6.33 -6.37
N VAL A 162 7.84 6.57 -6.92
CA VAL A 162 8.44 5.73 -7.96
C VAL A 162 9.87 5.35 -7.61
N GLY A 163 10.38 4.33 -8.29
CA GLY A 163 11.76 3.90 -8.21
C GLY A 163 12.19 3.26 -9.53
N TYR A 164 13.41 2.75 -9.59
CA TYR A 164 13.90 2.01 -10.74
C TYR A 164 13.96 0.52 -10.43
N ASN A 165 13.47 -0.31 -11.35
CA ASN A 165 13.64 -1.76 -11.28
C ASN A 165 15.05 -2.18 -11.78
N GLU A 166 15.32 -3.48 -11.76
CA GLU A 166 16.61 -4.07 -12.19
C GLU A 166 16.94 -3.82 -13.67
N ASN A 167 15.96 -3.39 -14.47
CA ASN A 167 16.10 -3.08 -15.89
C ASN A 167 16.17 -1.57 -16.16
N ASP A 168 16.41 -0.74 -15.14
CA ASP A 168 16.38 0.73 -15.22
C ASP A 168 15.03 1.30 -15.74
N GLU A 169 13.94 0.55 -15.59
CA GLU A 169 12.61 1.05 -15.89
C GLU A 169 12.01 1.69 -14.63
N MET A 170 11.40 2.88 -14.79
CA MET A 170 10.68 3.55 -13.72
C MET A 170 9.42 2.75 -13.36
N VAL A 171 9.28 2.40 -12.08
CA VAL A 171 8.14 1.66 -11.53
C VAL A 171 7.51 2.42 -10.37
N VAL A 172 6.18 2.34 -10.27
CA VAL A 172 5.43 2.92 -9.16
C VAL A 172 5.54 2.02 -7.93
N ILE A 173 5.97 2.57 -6.80
CA ILE A 173 6.16 1.84 -5.53
C ILE A 173 5.05 2.12 -4.52
N ASP A 174 4.28 3.19 -4.73
CA ASP A 174 3.10 3.52 -3.93
C ASP A 174 1.96 3.95 -4.86
N TYR A 175 0.97 3.08 -5.04
CA TYR A 175 -0.20 3.27 -5.90
C TYR A 175 -1.51 2.97 -5.20
N GLY A 176 -1.51 3.06 -3.87
CA GLY A 176 -2.67 2.80 -3.03
C GLY A 176 -3.85 3.75 -3.25
N LEU A 177 -3.62 4.93 -3.83
CA LEU A 177 -4.65 5.90 -4.17
C LEU A 177 -5.05 5.90 -5.65
N PHE A 178 -4.39 5.12 -6.50
CA PHE A 178 -4.74 5.03 -7.91
C PHE A 178 -6.14 4.44 -8.09
N THR A 179 -6.78 4.75 -9.20
CA THR A 179 -8.08 4.16 -9.54
C THR A 179 -8.06 3.61 -10.95
N MET A 180 -8.75 2.51 -11.17
CA MET A 180 -8.77 1.79 -12.44
C MET A 180 -10.19 1.64 -12.98
N ASP A 181 -11.15 1.41 -12.10
CA ASP A 181 -12.56 1.20 -12.43
C ASP A 181 -13.44 1.44 -11.19
N LEU A 182 -14.76 1.34 -11.36
CA LEU A 182 -15.74 1.49 -10.28
C LEU A 182 -15.65 0.40 -9.18
N LYS A 183 -14.88 -0.67 -9.42
CA LYS A 183 -14.64 -1.74 -8.44
C LYS A 183 -13.41 -1.49 -7.60
N SER A 184 -12.58 -0.50 -7.96
CA SER A 184 -11.43 -0.11 -7.15
C SER A 184 -11.84 0.17 -5.71
N PRO A 185 -11.18 -0.43 -4.71
CA PRO A 185 -11.52 -0.23 -3.29
C PRO A 185 -11.58 1.23 -2.87
N VAL A 186 -10.68 2.05 -3.40
CA VAL A 186 -10.64 3.50 -3.15
C VAL A 186 -11.91 4.21 -3.62
N LEU A 187 -12.43 3.90 -4.82
CA LEU A 187 -13.66 4.52 -5.32
C LEU A 187 -14.90 4.08 -4.55
N ARG A 188 -14.96 2.81 -4.14
CA ARG A 188 -16.08 2.31 -3.32
C ARG A 188 -16.15 2.96 -1.95
N TRP A 189 -15.06 3.51 -1.46
CA TRP A 189 -15.01 4.23 -0.20
C TRP A 189 -15.45 5.69 -0.35
N LEU A 190 -15.24 6.29 -1.54
CA LEU A 190 -15.59 7.68 -1.84
C LEU A 190 -17.05 7.88 -2.25
N VAL A 191 -17.77 6.79 -2.60
CA VAL A 191 -19.19 6.76 -3.00
C VAL A 191 -20.02 6.06 -1.93
#